data_08e26f1b0caaef14e6595930bd5ea5e4
#
_entry.id   08e26f1b0caaef14e6595930bd5ea5e4
#
_cell.length_a   1.000
_cell.length_b   1.000
_cell.length_c   1.000
_cell.angle_alpha   90.00
_cell.angle_beta   90.00
_cell.angle_gamma   90.00
#
_symmetry.space_group_name_H-M   'P 1'
#
loop_
_entity.id
_entity.type
_entity.pdbx_description
1 polymer ?
#
loop_
_entity_poly.entity_id
_entity_poly.type
_entity_poly.pdbx_seq_one_letter_code
_entity_poly.pdbx_strand_id
1 'polypeptide(L)'
;VGAVRALVASTDDVSEFSPAELLELFQRAQASFTDRVDAVKPDQWEDPALPGWTVADLVAHLVDEALWAPPLLAGEPFDLVDGRFPDATEDLLGADPLTGWESAADAALAAFAEDHALLRTVHLARGPLLAAHYIEEMTADLTVHSWDLARATGGDTELDPVLVTAGLVVADRLPEDGVPGLIDPPLDVAATADPQSRLLARYGRRG
;
A
#
# COMPACT_ATOMS: atom_id res chain seq x y z
N VAL A 1 3.89 -5.56 -23.76
CA VAL A 1 2.55 -4.96 -23.92
C VAL A 1 1.55 -6.13 -23.90
N GLY A 2 0.84 -6.31 -22.82
CA GLY A 2 -0.26 -7.26 -22.78
C GLY A 2 -0.50 -7.84 -21.38
N ALA A 3 -1.68 -7.57 -20.86
CA ALA A 3 -2.32 -8.22 -19.72
C ALA A 3 -2.11 -7.60 -18.32
N VAL A 4 -2.53 -6.35 -18.14
CA VAL A 4 -3.09 -5.94 -16.84
C VAL A 4 -4.61 -5.81 -17.03
N ARG A 5 -5.28 -6.94 -17.11
CA ARG A 5 -6.73 -7.00 -17.31
C ARG A 5 -7.36 -7.92 -16.27
N ALA A 6 -7.20 -7.61 -14.99
CA ALA A 6 -7.93 -8.31 -13.94
C ALA A 6 -7.80 -7.63 -12.57
N LEU A 7 -8.25 -6.44 -12.43
CA LEU A 7 -8.83 -5.89 -11.21
C LEU A 7 -9.87 -4.88 -11.68
N VAL A 8 -10.96 -5.38 -12.22
CA VAL A 8 -12.14 -4.56 -12.45
C VAL A 8 -12.99 -4.73 -11.21
N ALA A 9 -12.71 -3.94 -10.17
CA ALA A 9 -13.80 -3.53 -9.31
C ALA A 9 -14.80 -2.85 -10.25
N SER A 10 -16.00 -3.36 -10.34
CA SER A 10 -17.07 -2.71 -11.09
C SER A 10 -17.21 -1.32 -10.51
N THR A 11 -17.37 -0.29 -11.36
CA THR A 11 -17.65 1.08 -10.93
C THR A 11 -18.96 1.18 -10.12
N ASP A 12 -19.68 0.08 -9.96
CA ASP A 12 -20.94 -0.06 -9.21
C ASP A 12 -20.75 -0.70 -7.84
N ASP A 13 -19.53 -1.12 -7.46
CA ASP A 13 -19.25 -1.72 -6.16
C ASP A 13 -18.93 -0.61 -5.15
N VAL A 14 -19.80 -0.43 -4.17
CA VAL A 14 -19.65 0.56 -3.11
C VAL A 14 -18.75 -0.04 -2.03
N SER A 15 -17.76 0.72 -1.55
CA SER A 15 -16.93 0.32 -0.40
C SER A 15 -17.80 -0.14 0.78
N GLU A 16 -17.37 -1.18 1.48
CA GLU A 16 -18.00 -1.65 2.73
C GLU A 16 -17.80 -0.66 3.89
N PHE A 17 -16.83 0.25 3.76
CA PHE A 17 -16.49 1.24 4.77
C PHE A 17 -17.04 2.62 4.41
N SER A 18 -17.48 3.37 5.40
CA SER A 18 -17.83 4.77 5.23
C SER A 18 -16.58 5.62 4.93
N PRO A 19 -16.72 6.82 4.34
CA PRO A 19 -15.62 7.74 4.11
C PRO A 19 -14.78 8.04 5.36
N ALA A 20 -15.41 8.17 6.52
CA ALA A 20 -14.72 8.43 7.78
C ALA A 20 -13.89 7.22 8.24
N GLU A 21 -14.43 6.01 8.11
CA GLU A 21 -13.72 4.77 8.43
C GLU A 21 -12.52 4.56 7.49
N LEU A 22 -12.67 4.85 6.19
CA LEU A 22 -11.56 4.74 5.23
C LEU A 22 -10.39 5.67 5.60
N LEU A 23 -10.67 6.93 5.95
CA LEU A 23 -9.63 7.87 6.38
C LEU A 23 -8.98 7.43 7.69
N GLU A 24 -9.76 6.93 8.66
CA GLU A 24 -9.22 6.42 9.93
C GLU A 24 -8.33 5.20 9.71
N LEU A 25 -8.75 4.25 8.89
CA LEU A 25 -7.98 3.05 8.54
C LEU A 25 -6.67 3.41 7.84
N PHE A 26 -6.71 4.33 6.88
CA PHE A 26 -5.53 4.78 6.16
C PHE A 26 -4.54 5.50 7.07
N GLN A 27 -5.01 6.45 7.89
CA GLN A 27 -4.17 7.14 8.88
C GLN A 27 -3.53 6.15 9.88
N ARG A 28 -4.28 5.14 10.30
CA ARG A 28 -3.80 4.09 11.21
C ARG A 28 -2.72 3.22 10.54
N ALA A 29 -2.89 2.89 9.27
CA ALA A 29 -1.89 2.15 8.50
C ALA A 29 -0.61 2.98 8.30
N GLN A 30 -0.75 4.28 7.97
CA GLN A 30 0.39 5.19 7.89
C GLN A 30 1.15 5.28 9.23
N ALA A 31 0.45 5.46 10.34
CA ALA A 31 1.08 5.50 11.67
C ALA A 31 1.83 4.21 11.98
N SER A 32 1.23 3.06 11.68
CA SER A 32 1.87 1.75 11.86
C SER A 32 3.14 1.58 11.02
N PHE A 33 3.14 2.08 9.79
CA PHE A 33 4.33 2.04 8.92
C PHE A 33 5.39 3.06 9.38
N THR A 34 4.98 4.27 9.79
CA THR A 34 5.87 5.31 10.35
C THR A 34 6.66 4.79 11.55
N ASP A 35 6.00 4.13 12.50
CA ASP A 35 6.66 3.54 13.67
C ASP A 35 7.74 2.54 13.26
N ARG A 36 7.53 1.79 12.18
CA ARG A 36 8.50 0.82 11.68
C ARG A 36 9.65 1.47 10.92
N VAL A 37 9.40 2.53 10.16
CA VAL A 37 10.45 3.32 9.49
C VAL A 37 11.34 4.00 10.54
N ASP A 38 10.76 4.60 11.59
CA ASP A 38 11.51 5.23 12.69
C ASP A 38 12.39 4.21 13.45
N ALA A 39 11.97 2.96 13.50
CA ALA A 39 12.72 1.88 14.16
C ALA A 39 13.87 1.31 13.33
N VAL A 40 14.00 1.67 12.04
CA VAL A 40 15.10 1.19 11.17
C VAL A 40 16.43 1.78 11.64
N LYS A 41 17.39 0.91 11.91
CA LYS A 41 18.73 1.34 12.31
C LYS A 41 19.57 1.77 11.11
N PRO A 42 20.57 2.65 11.31
CA PRO A 42 21.39 3.16 10.21
C PRO A 42 22.10 2.09 9.36
N ASP A 43 22.38 0.93 9.93
CA ASP A 43 23.05 -0.21 9.26
C ASP A 43 22.08 -1.20 8.62
N GLN A 44 20.76 -0.98 8.72
CA GLN A 44 19.73 -1.90 8.18
C GLN A 44 19.14 -1.46 6.84
N TRP A 45 19.40 -0.25 6.37
CA TRP A 45 18.81 0.26 5.14
C TRP A 45 19.15 -0.57 3.90
N GLU A 46 20.31 -1.21 3.88
CA GLU A 46 20.76 -2.10 2.80
C GLU A 46 20.42 -3.59 3.04
N ASP A 47 19.76 -3.92 4.17
CA ASP A 47 19.34 -5.28 4.45
C ASP A 47 18.25 -5.73 3.46
N PRO A 48 18.23 -7.02 3.06
CA PRO A 48 17.22 -7.54 2.15
C PRO A 48 15.84 -7.56 2.82
N ALA A 49 14.86 -6.89 2.21
CA ALA A 49 13.46 -6.87 2.66
C ALA A 49 12.58 -7.85 1.87
N LEU A 50 12.61 -7.74 0.54
CA LEU A 50 11.86 -8.59 -0.39
C LEU A 50 12.81 -9.12 -1.47
N PRO A 51 12.39 -10.11 -2.29
CA PRO A 51 13.22 -10.59 -3.40
C PRO A 51 13.64 -9.45 -4.34
N GLY A 52 14.94 -9.10 -4.31
CA GLY A 52 15.50 -8.02 -5.12
C GLY A 52 15.34 -6.60 -4.57
N TRP A 53 14.78 -6.45 -3.36
CA TRP A 53 14.58 -5.17 -2.70
C TRP A 53 15.30 -5.12 -1.35
N THR A 54 15.92 -4.00 -1.07
CA THR A 54 16.44 -3.63 0.25
C THR A 54 15.33 -3.02 1.12
N VAL A 55 15.63 -2.75 2.38
CA VAL A 55 14.76 -1.97 3.27
C VAL A 55 14.54 -0.57 2.70
N ALA A 56 15.58 0.07 2.15
CA ALA A 56 15.46 1.37 1.49
C ALA A 56 14.51 1.33 0.29
N ASP A 57 14.61 0.29 -0.56
CA ASP A 57 13.72 0.16 -1.73
C ASP A 57 12.26 -0.05 -1.30
N LEU A 58 12.02 -0.82 -0.23
CA LEU A 58 10.66 -1.02 0.29
C LEU A 58 10.06 0.30 0.78
N VAL A 59 10.82 1.10 1.55
CA VAL A 59 10.32 2.38 2.05
C VAL A 59 10.14 3.38 0.89
N ALA A 60 11.06 3.41 -0.08
CA ALA A 60 10.95 4.27 -1.26
C ALA A 60 9.71 3.94 -2.11
N HIS A 61 9.38 2.66 -2.25
CA HIS A 61 8.15 2.23 -2.93
C HIS A 61 6.90 2.84 -2.29
N LEU A 62 6.79 2.81 -0.96
CA LEU A 62 5.64 3.40 -0.24
C LEU A 62 5.63 4.93 -0.30
N VAL A 63 6.81 5.57 -0.36
CA VAL A 63 6.93 7.01 -0.63
C VAL A 63 6.40 7.34 -2.03
N ASP A 64 6.83 6.60 -3.05
CA ASP A 64 6.39 6.81 -4.43
C ASP A 64 4.87 6.65 -4.55
N GLU A 65 4.29 5.58 -4.03
CA GLU A 65 2.84 5.37 -4.02
C GLU A 65 2.08 6.51 -3.32
N ALA A 66 2.59 6.99 -2.20
CA ALA A 66 1.98 8.11 -1.48
C ALA A 66 2.04 9.41 -2.30
N LEU A 67 3.14 9.68 -3.01
CA LEU A 67 3.30 10.83 -3.90
C LEU A 67 2.35 10.82 -5.10
N TRP A 68 1.92 9.65 -5.55
CA TRP A 68 0.97 9.53 -6.66
C TRP A 68 -0.46 9.91 -6.26
N ALA A 69 -0.84 9.76 -5.00
CA ALA A 69 -2.21 9.98 -4.56
C ALA A 69 -2.73 11.40 -4.82
N PRO A 70 -2.04 12.50 -4.47
CA PRO A 70 -2.55 13.85 -4.69
C PRO A 70 -2.85 14.18 -6.16
N PRO A 71 -1.95 13.98 -7.14
CA PRO A 71 -2.24 14.30 -8.54
C PRO A 71 -3.33 13.40 -9.14
N LEU A 72 -3.38 12.11 -8.78
CA LEU A 72 -4.45 11.22 -9.25
C LEU A 72 -5.82 11.64 -8.69
N LEU A 73 -5.90 12.06 -7.43
CA LEU A 73 -7.12 12.58 -6.83
C LEU A 73 -7.50 13.96 -7.37
N ALA A 74 -6.54 14.75 -7.85
CA ALA A 74 -6.82 15.98 -8.59
C ALA A 74 -7.36 15.72 -10.02
N GLY A 75 -7.43 14.45 -10.45
CA GLY A 75 -7.96 14.03 -11.74
C GLY A 75 -6.92 14.03 -12.85
N GLU A 76 -5.63 14.09 -12.52
CA GLU A 76 -4.59 13.97 -13.51
C GLU A 76 -4.55 12.53 -14.07
N PRO A 77 -4.39 12.36 -15.40
CA PRO A 77 -4.30 11.05 -16.01
C PRO A 77 -2.97 10.36 -15.64
N PHE A 78 -3.01 9.03 -15.54
CA PHE A 78 -1.86 8.20 -15.20
C PHE A 78 -0.59 8.59 -15.97
N ASP A 79 -0.67 8.73 -17.30
CA ASP A 79 0.47 9.05 -18.17
C ASP A 79 1.18 10.38 -17.84
N LEU A 80 0.51 11.28 -17.13
CA LEU A 80 1.10 12.55 -16.66
C LEU A 80 1.71 12.45 -15.27
N VAL A 81 1.30 11.47 -14.48
CA VAL A 81 1.81 11.19 -13.13
C VAL A 81 3.00 10.24 -13.21
N ASP A 82 2.90 9.24 -14.09
CA ASP A 82 3.98 8.30 -14.39
C ASP A 82 5.24 9.04 -14.85
N GLY A 83 6.37 8.75 -14.22
CA GLY A 83 7.64 9.44 -14.48
C GLY A 83 7.74 10.88 -13.96
N ARG A 84 6.79 11.37 -13.16
CA ARG A 84 6.86 12.70 -12.52
C ARG A 84 7.84 12.71 -11.34
N PHE A 85 7.85 11.63 -10.59
CA PHE A 85 8.68 11.47 -9.41
C PHE A 85 9.98 10.75 -9.74
N PRO A 86 11.02 10.90 -8.91
CA PRO A 86 12.29 10.18 -9.14
C PRO A 86 12.09 8.67 -9.12
N ASP A 87 12.85 7.96 -9.97
CA ASP A 87 12.89 6.48 -9.94
C ASP A 87 13.94 5.95 -8.95
N ALA A 88 14.91 6.80 -8.56
CA ALA A 88 16.01 6.39 -7.70
C ALA A 88 15.59 6.42 -6.21
N THR A 89 15.86 5.34 -5.50
CA THR A 89 15.54 5.16 -4.08
C THR A 89 16.07 6.32 -3.22
N GLU A 90 17.32 6.72 -3.43
CA GLU A 90 17.94 7.82 -2.70
C GLU A 90 17.28 9.19 -2.93
N ASP A 91 16.76 9.42 -4.13
CA ASP A 91 16.08 10.67 -4.46
C ASP A 91 14.65 10.72 -3.87
N LEU A 92 13.96 9.56 -3.78
CA LEU A 92 12.66 9.44 -3.13
C LEU A 92 12.76 9.61 -1.61
N LEU A 93 13.75 8.97 -0.98
CA LEU A 93 13.94 9.02 0.47
C LEU A 93 14.59 10.34 0.93
N GLY A 94 15.37 10.99 0.07
CA GLY A 94 16.13 12.21 0.43
C GLY A 94 17.21 11.97 1.48
N ALA A 95 17.55 13.01 2.23
CA ALA A 95 18.61 12.94 3.24
C ALA A 95 18.16 12.25 4.54
N ASP A 96 16.86 12.20 4.81
CA ASP A 96 16.26 11.58 5.98
C ASP A 96 15.02 10.79 5.53
N PRO A 97 15.11 9.45 5.46
CA PRO A 97 14.03 8.60 4.98
C PRO A 97 12.72 8.73 5.76
N LEU A 98 12.80 8.94 7.09
CA LEU A 98 11.58 9.13 7.90
C LEU A 98 10.85 10.42 7.48
N THR A 99 11.57 11.53 7.38
CA THR A 99 11.00 12.81 6.92
C THR A 99 10.45 12.70 5.49
N GLY A 100 11.15 11.99 4.60
CA GLY A 100 10.69 11.73 3.23
C GLY A 100 9.34 10.99 3.22
N TRP A 101 9.26 9.91 3.99
CA TRP A 101 8.03 9.14 4.16
C TRP A 101 6.89 9.99 4.76
N GLU A 102 7.13 10.63 5.91
CA GLU A 102 6.09 11.42 6.60
C GLU A 102 5.52 12.53 5.69
N SER A 103 6.39 13.22 4.94
CA SER A 103 5.95 14.26 4.02
C SER A 103 5.05 13.73 2.91
N ALA A 104 5.36 12.57 2.34
CA ALA A 104 4.54 11.94 1.31
C ALA A 104 3.23 11.39 1.89
N ALA A 105 3.28 10.76 3.06
CA ALA A 105 2.13 10.22 3.78
C ALA A 105 1.12 11.32 4.15
N ASP A 106 1.60 12.45 4.69
CA ASP A 106 0.75 13.60 5.04
C ASP A 106 0.09 14.20 3.79
N ALA A 107 0.81 14.31 2.68
CA ALA A 107 0.25 14.83 1.43
C ALA A 107 -0.83 13.90 0.88
N ALA A 108 -0.64 12.58 0.91
CA ALA A 108 -1.62 11.60 0.50
C ALA A 108 -2.88 11.65 1.38
N LEU A 109 -2.72 11.67 2.71
CA LEU A 109 -3.84 11.76 3.65
C LEU A 109 -4.63 13.05 3.44
N ALA A 110 -3.96 14.19 3.29
CA ALA A 110 -4.60 15.48 3.02
C ALA A 110 -5.43 15.45 1.74
N ALA A 111 -4.92 14.82 0.67
CA ALA A 111 -5.63 14.72 -0.60
C ALA A 111 -6.88 13.82 -0.50
N PHE A 112 -6.81 12.69 0.20
CA PHE A 112 -7.98 11.84 0.46
C PHE A 112 -9.01 12.50 1.38
N ALA A 113 -8.57 13.38 2.29
CA ALA A 113 -9.44 14.09 3.23
C ALA A 113 -10.16 15.32 2.62
N GLU A 114 -9.86 15.69 1.37
CA GLU A 114 -10.60 16.75 0.69
C GLU A 114 -12.08 16.41 0.54
N ASP A 115 -12.91 17.44 0.49
CA ASP A 115 -14.35 17.29 0.29
C ASP A 115 -14.66 16.45 -0.95
N HIS A 116 -15.42 15.38 -0.76
CA HIS A 116 -15.83 14.46 -1.82
C HIS A 116 -14.68 13.72 -2.55
N ALA A 117 -13.44 13.74 -2.04
CA ALA A 117 -12.31 13.09 -2.69
C ALA A 117 -12.58 11.58 -2.92
N LEU A 118 -13.12 10.89 -1.94
CA LEU A 118 -13.41 9.44 -2.02
C LEU A 118 -14.52 9.08 -3.02
N LEU A 119 -15.27 10.05 -3.52
CA LEU A 119 -16.29 9.87 -4.57
C LEU A 119 -15.73 10.12 -5.98
N ARG A 120 -14.49 10.58 -6.09
CA ARG A 120 -13.83 10.83 -7.38
C ARG A 120 -13.40 9.53 -8.04
N THR A 121 -13.23 9.56 -9.35
CA THR A 121 -12.59 8.48 -10.11
C THR A 121 -11.12 8.85 -10.30
N VAL A 122 -10.21 7.96 -9.91
CA VAL A 122 -8.80 8.02 -10.24
C VAL A 122 -8.50 7.15 -11.46
N HIS A 123 -7.51 7.53 -12.24
CA HIS A 123 -7.12 6.81 -13.46
C HIS A 123 -5.75 6.17 -13.27
N LEU A 124 -5.75 4.88 -12.91
CA LEU A 124 -4.55 4.07 -12.73
C LEU A 124 -4.14 3.40 -14.08
N ALA A 125 -2.92 2.86 -14.14
CA ALA A 125 -2.44 2.11 -15.32
C ALA A 125 -3.39 0.99 -15.76
N ARG A 126 -4.08 0.35 -14.81
CA ARG A 126 -5.06 -0.72 -15.05
C ARG A 126 -6.46 -0.22 -15.40
N GLY A 127 -6.70 1.09 -15.40
CA GLY A 127 -7.98 1.70 -15.71
C GLY A 127 -8.56 2.55 -14.57
N PRO A 128 -9.80 3.04 -14.77
CA PRO A 128 -10.47 3.88 -13.77
C PRO A 128 -10.85 3.08 -12.52
N LEU A 129 -10.70 3.72 -11.36
CA LEU A 129 -11.04 3.17 -10.06
C LEU A 129 -11.71 4.26 -9.20
N LEU A 130 -12.70 3.88 -8.37
CA LEU A 130 -13.23 4.80 -7.38
C LEU A 130 -12.17 5.10 -6.31
N ALA A 131 -12.00 6.36 -5.92
CA ALA A 131 -10.99 6.74 -4.93
C ALA A 131 -11.18 6.07 -3.56
N ALA A 132 -12.42 5.71 -3.20
CA ALA A 132 -12.71 4.88 -2.03
C ALA A 132 -12.02 3.51 -2.10
N HIS A 133 -11.98 2.87 -3.27
CA HIS A 133 -11.24 1.61 -3.44
C HIS A 133 -9.73 1.82 -3.53
N TYR A 134 -9.30 2.96 -4.08
CA TYR A 134 -7.88 3.28 -4.12
C TYR A 134 -7.28 3.43 -2.72
N ILE A 135 -7.94 4.15 -1.80
CA ILE A 135 -7.49 4.27 -0.41
C ILE A 135 -7.54 2.91 0.33
N GLU A 136 -8.50 2.04 0.03
CA GLU A 136 -8.55 0.68 0.56
C GLU A 136 -7.32 -0.14 0.14
N GLU A 137 -6.96 -0.08 -1.15
CA GLU A 137 -5.79 -0.78 -1.68
C GLU A 137 -4.49 -0.25 -1.04
N MET A 138 -4.31 1.07 -0.96
CA MET A 138 -3.16 1.67 -0.29
C MET A 138 -3.10 1.31 1.20
N THR A 139 -4.25 1.21 1.88
CA THR A 139 -4.32 0.78 3.29
C THR A 139 -3.86 -0.66 3.45
N ALA A 140 -4.31 -1.55 2.57
CA ALA A 140 -3.93 -2.96 2.61
C ALA A 140 -2.44 -3.14 2.29
N ASP A 141 -1.93 -2.40 1.32
CA ASP A 141 -0.53 -2.42 0.92
C ASP A 141 0.38 -1.96 2.05
N LEU A 142 0.11 -0.79 2.66
CA LEU A 142 0.79 -0.31 3.86
C LEU A 142 0.78 -1.33 5.00
N THR A 143 -0.35 -2.02 5.19
CA THR A 143 -0.49 -3.03 6.25
C THR A 143 0.44 -4.22 6.00
N VAL A 144 0.46 -4.75 4.78
CA VAL A 144 1.32 -5.89 4.43
C VAL A 144 2.79 -5.50 4.45
N HIS A 145 3.14 -4.34 3.91
CA HIS A 145 4.52 -3.85 3.90
C HIS A 145 5.03 -3.40 5.28
N SER A 146 4.14 -3.05 6.21
CA SER A 146 4.49 -2.89 7.62
C SER A 146 5.03 -4.20 8.21
N TRP A 147 4.43 -5.34 7.86
CA TRP A 147 4.93 -6.65 8.24
C TRP A 147 6.25 -6.98 7.55
N ASP A 148 6.36 -6.73 6.23
CA ASP A 148 7.59 -6.98 5.47
C ASP A 148 8.77 -6.21 6.06
N LEU A 149 8.59 -4.91 6.39
CA LEU A 149 9.62 -4.06 6.99
C LEU A 149 10.00 -4.54 8.40
N ALA A 150 9.03 -4.85 9.25
CA ALA A 150 9.30 -5.38 10.59
C ALA A 150 10.08 -6.69 10.53
N ARG A 151 9.72 -7.60 9.63
CA ARG A 151 10.44 -8.86 9.42
C ARG A 151 11.88 -8.64 8.96
N ALA A 152 12.10 -7.71 8.02
CA ALA A 152 13.42 -7.41 7.47
C ALA A 152 14.36 -6.83 8.54
N THR A 153 13.84 -5.98 9.42
CA THR A 153 14.60 -5.30 10.47
C THR A 153 14.66 -6.05 11.81
N GLY A 154 13.96 -7.20 11.90
CA GLY A 154 13.85 -7.98 13.15
C GLY A 154 12.97 -7.28 14.22
N GLY A 155 12.05 -6.44 13.78
CA GLY A 155 11.06 -5.77 14.63
C GLY A 155 9.83 -6.62 14.95
N ASP A 156 8.82 -5.97 15.53
CA ASP A 156 7.55 -6.61 15.86
C ASP A 156 6.69 -6.82 14.61
N THR A 157 6.41 -8.08 14.29
CA THR A 157 5.62 -8.50 13.13
C THR A 157 4.12 -8.61 13.43
N GLU A 158 3.67 -8.30 14.64
CA GLU A 158 2.25 -8.26 14.94
C GLU A 158 1.60 -7.06 14.24
N LEU A 159 0.54 -7.33 13.48
CA LEU A 159 -0.23 -6.32 12.78
C LEU A 159 -1.46 -5.92 13.59
N ASP A 160 -1.89 -4.68 13.46
CA ASP A 160 -3.14 -4.20 14.04
C ASP A 160 -4.33 -5.05 13.54
N PRO A 161 -5.09 -5.71 14.43
CA PRO A 161 -6.20 -6.58 14.03
C PRO A 161 -7.30 -5.86 13.23
N VAL A 162 -7.46 -4.54 13.41
CA VAL A 162 -8.41 -3.73 12.65
C VAL A 162 -7.94 -3.59 11.21
N LEU A 163 -6.65 -3.30 11.00
CA LEU A 163 -6.04 -3.23 9.67
C LEU A 163 -6.01 -4.59 8.98
N VAL A 164 -5.73 -5.67 9.73
CA VAL A 164 -5.81 -7.04 9.20
C VAL A 164 -7.21 -7.36 8.69
N THR A 165 -8.24 -6.97 9.44
CA THR A 165 -9.64 -7.20 9.03
C THR A 165 -9.98 -6.41 7.77
N ALA A 166 -9.62 -5.14 7.71
CA ALA A 166 -9.82 -4.31 6.51
C ALA A 166 -9.04 -4.83 5.30
N GLY A 167 -7.78 -5.23 5.50
CA GLY A 167 -6.95 -5.82 4.45
C GLY A 167 -7.51 -7.12 3.88
N LEU A 168 -8.19 -7.95 4.68
CA LEU A 168 -8.86 -9.16 4.20
C LEU A 168 -10.03 -8.83 3.26
N VAL A 169 -10.79 -7.75 3.51
CA VAL A 169 -11.85 -7.29 2.59
C VAL A 169 -11.26 -6.96 1.22
N VAL A 170 -10.11 -6.27 1.19
CA VAL A 170 -9.40 -5.98 -0.07
C VAL A 170 -8.86 -7.27 -0.71
N ALA A 171 -8.24 -8.14 0.09
CA ALA A 171 -7.65 -9.40 -0.37
C ALA A 171 -8.68 -10.35 -1.00
N ASP A 172 -9.94 -10.33 -0.57
CA ASP A 172 -11.00 -11.15 -1.16
C ASP A 172 -11.34 -10.74 -2.61
N ARG A 173 -10.98 -9.52 -3.01
CA ARG A 173 -11.14 -8.99 -4.38
C ARG A 173 -9.92 -9.29 -5.28
N LEU A 174 -8.81 -9.74 -4.71
CA LEU A 174 -7.62 -10.08 -5.49
C LEU A 174 -7.84 -11.33 -6.35
N PRO A 175 -7.27 -11.36 -7.58
CA PRO A 175 -7.29 -12.55 -8.41
C PRO A 175 -6.71 -13.78 -7.72
N GLU A 176 -7.23 -14.98 -8.04
CA GLU A 176 -6.72 -16.24 -7.49
C GLU A 176 -5.27 -16.52 -7.87
N ASP A 177 -4.82 -16.01 -9.01
CA ASP A 177 -3.44 -16.17 -9.51
C ASP A 177 -2.50 -15.01 -9.10
N GLY A 178 -2.96 -14.11 -8.21
CA GLY A 178 -2.21 -12.89 -7.89
C GLY A 178 -2.25 -11.86 -9.04
N VAL A 179 -1.37 -10.86 -8.98
CA VAL A 179 -1.23 -9.83 -10.03
C VAL A 179 0.22 -9.85 -10.53
N PRO A 180 0.48 -10.34 -11.76
CA PRO A 180 1.84 -10.50 -12.26
C PRO A 180 2.68 -9.23 -12.15
N GLY A 181 3.81 -9.32 -11.46
CA GLY A 181 4.74 -8.21 -11.25
C GLY A 181 4.35 -7.24 -10.12
N LEU A 182 3.22 -7.47 -9.42
CA LEU A 182 2.75 -6.65 -8.31
C LEU A 182 2.45 -7.49 -7.05
N ILE A 183 1.65 -8.54 -7.19
CA ILE A 183 1.24 -9.38 -6.06
C ILE A 183 1.48 -10.84 -6.42
N ASP A 184 2.30 -11.52 -5.62
CA ASP A 184 2.57 -12.94 -5.80
C ASP A 184 1.28 -13.77 -5.65
N PRO A 185 1.19 -14.94 -6.30
CA PRO A 185 0.09 -15.87 -6.11
C PRO A 185 -0.13 -16.20 -4.63
N PRO A 186 -1.39 -16.31 -4.17
CA PRO A 186 -1.67 -16.63 -2.78
C PRO A 186 -1.09 -17.99 -2.38
N LEU A 187 -0.66 -18.07 -1.13
CA LEU A 187 -0.16 -19.32 -0.54
C LEU A 187 -1.30 -20.09 0.13
N ASP A 188 -1.21 -21.42 0.08
CA ASP A 188 -2.14 -22.27 0.81
C ASP A 188 -1.90 -22.15 2.32
N VAL A 189 -2.95 -21.84 3.07
CA VAL A 189 -2.97 -21.84 4.53
C VAL A 189 -4.17 -22.62 5.04
N ALA A 190 -4.08 -23.14 6.26
CA ALA A 190 -5.19 -23.83 6.88
C ALA A 190 -6.42 -22.90 7.01
N ALA A 191 -7.61 -23.39 6.79
CA ALA A 191 -8.84 -22.63 6.98
C ALA A 191 -9.02 -22.08 8.43
N THR A 192 -8.31 -22.68 9.39
CA THR A 192 -8.28 -22.29 10.80
C THR A 192 -7.09 -21.38 11.15
N ALA A 193 -6.29 -20.95 10.15
CA ALA A 193 -5.21 -20.00 10.39
C ALA A 193 -5.78 -18.68 10.93
N ASP A 194 -4.97 -18.01 11.76
CA ASP A 194 -5.34 -16.70 12.28
C ASP A 194 -5.51 -15.67 11.15
N PRO A 195 -6.22 -14.56 11.37
CA PRO A 195 -6.52 -13.58 10.33
C PRO A 195 -5.27 -12.97 9.69
N GLN A 196 -4.20 -12.68 10.48
CA GLN A 196 -2.95 -12.14 9.94
C GLN A 196 -2.27 -13.12 8.98
N SER A 197 -2.14 -14.39 9.37
CA SER A 197 -1.59 -15.43 8.50
C SER A 197 -2.38 -15.59 7.21
N ARG A 198 -3.71 -15.46 7.26
CA ARG A 198 -4.57 -15.50 6.09
C ARG A 198 -4.35 -14.29 5.18
N LEU A 199 -4.29 -13.08 5.75
CA LEU A 199 -3.99 -11.85 4.99
C LEU A 199 -2.65 -11.97 4.27
N LEU A 200 -1.59 -12.30 5.01
CA LEU A 200 -0.24 -12.43 4.48
C LEU A 200 -0.18 -13.47 3.35
N ALA A 201 -0.85 -14.60 3.52
CA ALA A 201 -0.90 -15.63 2.49
C ALA A 201 -1.58 -15.17 1.20
N ARG A 202 -2.62 -14.32 1.29
CA ARG A 202 -3.28 -13.74 0.11
C ARG A 202 -2.34 -12.86 -0.71
N TYR A 203 -1.33 -12.27 -0.09
CA TYR A 203 -0.28 -11.47 -0.72
C TYR A 203 1.01 -12.27 -0.96
N GLY A 204 0.99 -13.61 -0.90
CA GLY A 204 2.16 -14.46 -1.16
C GLY A 204 3.19 -14.51 -0.02
N ARG A 205 2.86 -14.03 1.18
CA ARG A 205 3.75 -14.02 2.34
C ARG A 205 3.48 -15.19 3.27
N ARG A 206 4.54 -15.68 3.94
CA ARG A 206 4.46 -16.67 5.01
C ARG A 206 4.68 -15.96 6.35
N GLY A 207 3.62 -15.86 7.14
CA GLY A 207 3.66 -15.34 8.51
C GLY A 207 4.14 -16.37 9.52
#